data_3eec8b529779dfb67aca2bb834999af7
#
_entry.id   3eec8b529779dfb67aca2bb834999af7
#
_cell.length_a   1.000
_cell.length_b   1.000
_cell.length_c   1.000
_cell.angle_alpha   90.00
_cell.angle_beta   90.00
_cell.angle_gamma   90.00
#
_symmetry.space_group_name_H-M   'P 1'
#
loop_
_entity.id
_entity.type
_entity.pdbx_description
1 polymer ?
#
loop_
_entity_poly.entity_id
_entity_poly.type
_entity_poly.pdbx_seq_one_letter_code
_entity_poly.pdbx_strand_id
1 'polypeptide(L)'
;MIKYFFPFIILINSFVYSQDLKPLGLYNNLVSHTYYTLSYSEEHEQAEWVFYKLTASKLNSRVKRKNNFRQDPKIQTSSAKLYDYKGSGYDRGHLAPAADMKYNSNAMSESFYLSNISPQTANFNRGIWRKIEKKIRDWSSIYGELIVITGPILQCDSFGEIGSNNVTIPKWYYKVVIDPDNYERNLAFLIQNTG
;
A
#
# COMPACT_ATOMS: atom_id res chain seq x y z
N MET A 1 -40.24 -3.06 -31.54
CA MET A 1 -38.82 -3.13 -31.14
C MET A 1 -38.79 -3.61 -29.67
N ILE A 2 -38.66 -4.92 -29.46
CA ILE A 2 -38.78 -5.56 -28.13
C ILE A 2 -37.36 -5.63 -27.58
N LYS A 3 -37.09 -4.89 -26.49
CA LYS A 3 -35.82 -4.98 -25.74
C LYS A 3 -35.90 -6.14 -24.75
N TYR A 4 -35.17 -7.21 -25.00
CA TYR A 4 -34.98 -8.28 -24.04
C TYR A 4 -34.00 -7.81 -22.98
N PHE A 5 -34.47 -7.65 -21.75
CA PHE A 5 -33.68 -7.47 -20.55
C PHE A 5 -33.35 -8.88 -20.02
N PHE A 6 -32.12 -9.34 -20.17
CA PHE A 6 -31.66 -10.55 -19.50
C PHE A 6 -31.20 -10.17 -18.07
N PRO A 7 -31.86 -10.66 -17.03
CA PRO A 7 -31.30 -10.52 -15.67
C PRO A 7 -30.15 -11.49 -15.56
N PHE A 8 -28.94 -10.93 -15.40
CA PHE A 8 -27.76 -11.69 -15.03
C PHE A 8 -27.91 -12.10 -13.56
N ILE A 9 -28.49 -13.29 -13.29
CA ILE A 9 -28.54 -13.87 -11.94
C ILE A 9 -27.15 -14.41 -11.66
N ILE A 10 -26.33 -13.63 -10.91
CA ILE A 10 -25.12 -14.13 -10.27
C ILE A 10 -25.57 -14.96 -9.08
N LEU A 11 -25.59 -16.29 -9.23
CA LEU A 11 -25.67 -17.22 -8.11
C LEU A 11 -24.37 -17.10 -7.31
N ILE A 12 -24.37 -16.23 -6.29
CA ILE A 12 -23.32 -16.20 -5.29
C ILE A 12 -23.56 -17.38 -4.37
N ASN A 13 -22.90 -18.50 -4.66
CA ASN A 13 -22.75 -19.55 -3.69
C ASN A 13 -21.98 -18.98 -2.49
N SER A 14 -22.66 -18.84 -1.37
CA SER A 14 -22.09 -18.42 -0.08
C SER A 14 -21.27 -19.57 0.53
N PHE A 15 -20.15 -19.90 -0.11
CA PHE A 15 -19.04 -20.55 0.57
C PHE A 15 -18.08 -19.44 0.96
N VAL A 16 -18.16 -19.02 2.21
CA VAL A 16 -17.15 -18.17 2.84
C VAL A 16 -15.87 -19.00 3.01
N TYR A 17 -15.15 -19.20 1.91
CA TYR A 17 -13.73 -19.39 2.00
C TYR A 17 -13.15 -18.01 2.29
N SER A 18 -12.32 -17.91 3.30
CA SER A 18 -11.38 -16.80 3.48
C SER A 18 -10.51 -16.74 2.22
N GLN A 19 -11.04 -16.17 1.14
CA GLN A 19 -10.27 -15.94 -0.05
C GLN A 19 -9.17 -14.95 0.31
N ASP A 20 -7.96 -15.34 -0.02
CA ASP A 20 -6.78 -14.50 0.06
C ASP A 20 -7.00 -13.33 -0.91
N LEU A 21 -7.57 -12.22 -0.41
CA LEU A 21 -7.96 -11.05 -1.22
C LEU A 21 -6.72 -10.25 -1.69
N LYS A 22 -5.61 -10.93 -1.91
CA LYS A 22 -4.43 -10.33 -2.54
C LYS A 22 -4.74 -9.98 -4.00
N PRO A 23 -4.10 -8.95 -4.55
CA PRO A 23 -4.23 -8.64 -5.97
C PRO A 23 -3.96 -9.88 -6.83
N LEU A 24 -4.80 -10.14 -7.84
CA LEU A 24 -4.57 -11.19 -8.82
C LEU A 24 -3.63 -10.66 -9.90
N GLY A 25 -2.59 -11.40 -10.23
CA GLY A 25 -1.64 -11.03 -11.29
C GLY A 25 -0.43 -11.94 -11.36
N LEU A 26 0.42 -11.73 -12.35
CA LEU A 26 1.73 -12.34 -12.42
C LEU A 26 2.63 -11.63 -11.40
N TYR A 27 2.95 -12.32 -10.32
CA TYR A 27 3.84 -11.81 -9.29
C TYR A 27 5.26 -12.22 -9.61
N ASN A 28 6.09 -11.28 -10.05
CA ASN A 28 7.50 -11.58 -10.32
C ASN A 28 8.28 -11.79 -9.00
N ASN A 29 7.98 -11.01 -7.96
CA ASN A 29 8.64 -11.06 -6.66
C ASN A 29 7.66 -10.82 -5.51
N LEU A 30 6.89 -11.87 -5.13
CA LEU A 30 6.00 -11.80 -3.98
C LEU A 30 6.80 -11.94 -2.68
N VAL A 31 6.77 -10.92 -1.85
CA VAL A 31 7.46 -10.88 -0.56
C VAL A 31 6.45 -10.79 0.58
N SER A 32 6.41 -11.82 1.42
CA SER A 32 5.54 -11.86 2.60
C SER A 32 6.33 -11.48 3.85
N HIS A 33 5.99 -10.34 4.44
CA HIS A 33 6.41 -9.96 5.79
C HIS A 33 5.41 -10.45 6.82
N THR A 34 5.73 -10.29 8.10
CA THR A 34 4.84 -10.74 9.17
C THR A 34 3.52 -9.98 9.19
N TYR A 35 3.52 -8.72 8.76
CA TYR A 35 2.40 -7.79 8.96
C TYR A 35 1.81 -7.23 7.66
N TYR A 36 2.47 -7.45 6.55
CA TYR A 36 2.02 -7.09 5.20
C TYR A 36 2.68 -7.99 4.15
N THR A 37 2.11 -8.00 2.97
CA THR A 37 2.67 -8.66 1.79
C THR A 37 2.81 -7.63 0.68
N LEU A 38 3.83 -7.74 -0.14
CA LEU A 38 4.04 -6.87 -1.29
C LEU A 38 4.48 -7.66 -2.53
N SER A 39 4.24 -7.09 -3.71
CA SER A 39 4.92 -7.46 -4.96
C SER A 39 6.00 -6.43 -5.24
N TYR A 40 7.24 -6.89 -5.34
CA TYR A 40 8.38 -6.00 -5.58
C TYR A 40 8.74 -5.95 -7.06
N SER A 41 8.99 -4.75 -7.57
CA SER A 41 9.53 -4.53 -8.90
C SER A 41 11.01 -4.17 -8.82
N GLU A 42 11.85 -5.06 -9.35
CA GLU A 42 13.29 -4.81 -9.47
C GLU A 42 13.61 -3.68 -10.46
N GLU A 43 12.80 -3.56 -11.53
CA GLU A 43 12.95 -2.50 -12.53
C GLU A 43 12.74 -1.10 -11.94
N HIS A 44 11.85 -0.99 -10.95
CA HIS A 44 11.45 0.29 -10.35
C HIS A 44 11.98 0.48 -8.93
N GLU A 45 12.67 -0.53 -8.36
CA GLU A 45 13.25 -0.53 -7.00
C GLU A 45 12.26 -0.18 -5.89
N GLN A 46 11.00 -0.64 -6.03
CA GLN A 46 9.93 -0.42 -5.06
C GLN A 46 8.78 -1.42 -5.26
N ALA A 47 7.83 -1.46 -4.31
CA ALA A 47 6.68 -2.32 -4.47
C ALA A 47 5.70 -1.80 -5.54
N GLU A 48 5.17 -2.73 -6.37
CA GLU A 48 4.02 -2.49 -7.23
C GLU A 48 2.75 -2.30 -6.41
N TRP A 49 2.63 -3.08 -5.34
CA TRP A 49 1.57 -2.96 -4.35
C TRP A 49 2.01 -3.52 -3.00
N VAL A 50 1.35 -3.03 -1.96
CA VAL A 50 1.42 -3.56 -0.60
C VAL A 50 0.00 -3.86 -0.13
N PHE A 51 -0.17 -5.06 0.43
CA PHE A 51 -1.42 -5.55 0.99
C PHE A 51 -1.28 -5.73 2.51
N TYR A 52 -2.25 -5.24 3.28
CA TYR A 52 -2.31 -5.47 4.72
C TYR A 52 -3.74 -5.40 5.25
N LYS A 53 -3.96 -6.01 6.42
CA LYS A 53 -5.22 -5.96 7.16
C LYS A 53 -5.13 -4.95 8.31
N LEU A 54 -6.08 -4.03 8.34
CA LEU A 54 -6.24 -3.04 9.39
C LEU A 54 -7.48 -3.38 10.21
N THR A 55 -7.34 -3.47 11.54
CA THR A 55 -8.45 -3.75 12.46
C THR A 55 -8.54 -2.69 13.54
N ALA A 56 -9.73 -2.44 14.07
CA ALA A 56 -9.95 -1.51 15.16
C ALA A 56 -9.06 -1.81 16.39
N SER A 57 -8.82 -3.10 16.69
CA SER A 57 -7.94 -3.52 17.80
C SER A 57 -6.49 -3.07 17.63
N LYS A 58 -6.00 -3.02 16.38
CA LYS A 58 -4.64 -2.56 16.06
C LYS A 58 -4.44 -1.06 16.25
N LEU A 59 -5.52 -0.27 16.27
CA LEU A 59 -5.45 1.19 16.38
C LEU A 59 -5.29 1.72 17.81
N ASN A 60 -5.56 0.88 18.81
CA ASN A 60 -5.50 1.26 20.22
C ASN A 60 -4.09 1.26 20.82
N SER A 61 -3.11 0.86 20.09
CA SER A 61 -1.73 0.69 20.55
C SER A 61 -0.86 1.92 20.24
N ARG A 62 0.23 2.12 21.04
CA ARG A 62 1.00 3.36 21.02
C ARG A 62 2.51 3.14 20.92
N VAL A 63 2.95 2.14 20.15
CA VAL A 63 4.38 1.96 19.89
C VAL A 63 4.92 3.22 19.23
N LYS A 64 6.03 3.74 19.77
CA LYS A 64 6.70 4.94 19.24
C LYS A 64 7.24 4.66 17.83
N ARG A 65 7.17 5.67 16.95
CA ARG A 65 7.73 5.60 15.60
C ARG A 65 9.25 5.40 15.66
N LYS A 66 9.76 4.42 14.90
CA LYS A 66 11.19 4.05 14.95
C LYS A 66 12.08 4.80 13.96
N ASN A 67 11.57 5.21 12.82
CA ASN A 67 12.33 5.85 11.71
C ASN A 67 13.60 5.08 11.27
N ASN A 68 13.60 3.76 11.44
CA ASN A 68 14.72 2.88 11.13
C ASN A 68 14.72 2.39 9.69
N PHE A 69 14.65 3.33 8.74
CA PHE A 69 14.71 3.03 7.32
C PHE A 69 15.94 2.21 6.95
N ARG A 70 15.74 1.11 6.25
CA ARG A 70 16.81 0.18 5.84
C ARG A 70 16.38 -0.67 4.66
N GLN A 71 17.35 -1.29 4.01
CA GLN A 71 17.09 -2.27 2.98
C GLN A 71 16.23 -3.42 3.52
N ASP A 72 15.42 -4.00 2.65
CA ASP A 72 14.62 -5.17 2.95
C ASP A 72 15.46 -6.44 2.80
N PRO A 73 15.68 -7.20 3.88
CA PRO A 73 16.51 -8.42 3.80
C PRO A 73 15.84 -9.55 3.01
N LYS A 74 14.56 -9.42 2.65
CA LYS A 74 13.84 -10.40 1.84
C LYS A 74 13.90 -10.15 0.35
N ILE A 75 14.41 -8.99 -0.08
CA ILE A 75 14.69 -8.71 -1.48
C ILE A 75 16.10 -9.20 -1.80
N GLN A 76 16.22 -10.28 -2.59
CA GLN A 76 17.48 -10.97 -2.83
C GLN A 76 18.48 -10.11 -3.61
N THR A 77 18.02 -9.29 -4.52
CA THR A 77 18.82 -8.35 -5.33
C THR A 77 19.22 -7.09 -4.58
N SER A 78 18.78 -6.91 -3.36
CA SER A 78 18.72 -5.68 -2.56
C SER A 78 17.58 -4.76 -2.98
N SER A 79 16.92 -4.14 -2.00
CA SER A 79 15.98 -3.04 -2.26
C SER A 79 16.73 -1.70 -2.38
N ALA A 80 16.01 -0.65 -2.79
CA ALA A 80 16.49 0.74 -2.69
C ALA A 80 17.20 1.00 -1.35
N LYS A 81 18.13 1.94 -1.34
CA LYS A 81 18.96 2.28 -0.18
C LYS A 81 18.62 3.67 0.35
N LEU A 82 18.96 3.91 1.61
CA LEU A 82 18.65 5.19 2.27
C LEU A 82 19.27 6.40 1.53
N TYR A 83 20.42 6.23 0.93
CA TYR A 83 21.10 7.29 0.20
C TYR A 83 20.40 7.66 -1.12
N ASP A 84 19.62 6.78 -1.73
CA ASP A 84 18.86 7.09 -2.95
C ASP A 84 17.86 8.23 -2.70
N TYR A 85 17.32 8.29 -1.49
CA TYR A 85 16.39 9.35 -1.07
C TYR A 85 17.08 10.60 -0.54
N LYS A 86 18.40 10.52 -0.21
CA LYS A 86 19.12 11.66 0.39
C LYS A 86 19.31 12.77 -0.63
N GLY A 87 18.73 13.94 -0.36
CA GLY A 87 18.85 15.10 -1.26
C GLY A 87 18.02 15.02 -2.53
N SER A 88 17.17 13.98 -2.68
CA SER A 88 16.34 13.78 -3.88
C SER A 88 15.21 14.80 -4.04
N GLY A 89 14.82 15.50 -2.99
CA GLY A 89 13.64 16.37 -2.97
C GLY A 89 12.33 15.62 -2.68
N TYR A 90 12.37 14.30 -2.56
CA TYR A 90 11.20 13.48 -2.28
C TYR A 90 11.20 12.93 -0.85
N ASP A 91 10.01 12.83 -0.27
CA ASP A 91 9.79 12.12 0.99
C ASP A 91 9.90 10.60 0.78
N ARG A 92 10.35 9.91 1.81
CA ARG A 92 10.26 8.46 1.93
C ARG A 92 8.81 8.10 2.29
N GLY A 93 7.94 8.05 1.28
CA GLY A 93 6.52 7.80 1.44
C GLY A 93 6.24 6.31 1.71
N HIS A 94 5.49 6.02 2.79
CA HIS A 94 5.08 4.67 3.11
C HIS A 94 3.90 4.23 2.24
N LEU A 95 3.91 2.98 1.80
CA LEU A 95 2.75 2.33 1.20
C LEU A 95 1.86 1.72 2.31
N ALA A 96 2.38 0.82 3.14
CA ALA A 96 1.74 0.46 4.42
C ALA A 96 2.20 1.44 5.50
N PRO A 97 1.32 2.33 6.01
CA PRO A 97 1.72 3.43 6.88
C PRO A 97 2.26 2.96 8.23
N ALA A 98 3.33 3.58 8.72
CA ALA A 98 3.82 3.32 10.08
C ALA A 98 2.76 3.60 11.16
N ALA A 99 1.80 4.48 10.88
CA ALA A 99 0.70 4.78 11.80
C ALA A 99 -0.25 3.60 12.00
N ASP A 100 -0.39 2.73 10.98
CA ASP A 100 -1.23 1.53 11.01
C ASP A 100 -0.52 0.35 11.68
N MET A 101 0.80 0.46 11.87
CA MET A 101 1.66 -0.56 12.46
C MET A 101 2.04 -0.30 13.93
N LYS A 102 1.35 0.64 14.61
CA LYS A 102 1.63 1.02 16.01
C LYS A 102 1.26 -0.03 17.04
N TYR A 103 0.57 -1.08 16.65
CA TYR A 103 0.13 -2.14 17.57
C TYR A 103 1.23 -3.11 17.99
N ASN A 104 2.34 -3.15 17.25
CA ASN A 104 3.44 -4.07 17.52
C ASN A 104 4.79 -3.42 17.14
N SER A 105 5.83 -3.63 17.94
CA SER A 105 7.15 -3.03 17.70
C SER A 105 7.86 -3.59 16.48
N ASN A 106 7.61 -4.86 16.12
CA ASN A 106 8.15 -5.47 14.91
C ASN A 106 7.38 -4.99 13.67
N ALA A 107 6.05 -4.89 13.75
CA ALA A 107 5.23 -4.30 12.68
C ALA A 107 5.69 -2.87 12.37
N MET A 108 5.87 -2.05 13.41
CA MET A 108 6.45 -0.71 13.28
C MET A 108 7.82 -0.75 12.61
N SER A 109 8.70 -1.65 13.02
CA SER A 109 10.05 -1.77 12.45
C SER A 109 10.02 -2.24 10.99
N GLU A 110 9.21 -3.24 10.66
CA GLU A 110 9.09 -3.77 9.29
C GLU A 110 8.53 -2.72 8.32
N SER A 111 7.64 -1.84 8.77
CA SER A 111 7.08 -0.79 7.91
C SER A 111 8.14 0.18 7.36
N PHE A 112 9.35 0.21 7.95
CA PHE A 112 10.48 1.02 7.50
C PHE A 112 11.45 0.31 6.56
N TYR A 113 11.14 -0.90 6.09
CA TYR A 113 11.86 -1.48 4.96
C TYR A 113 11.65 -0.64 3.70
N LEU A 114 12.74 -0.40 2.96
CA LEU A 114 12.69 0.45 1.77
C LEU A 114 11.89 -0.17 0.62
N SER A 115 11.60 -1.46 0.66
CA SER A 115 10.63 -2.12 -0.22
C SER A 115 9.17 -1.62 -0.02
N ASN A 116 8.85 -1.10 1.18
CA ASN A 116 7.55 -0.49 1.51
C ASN A 116 7.54 1.04 1.30
N ILE A 117 8.59 1.59 0.72
CA ILE A 117 8.80 3.04 0.56
C ILE A 117 8.84 3.40 -0.91
N SER A 118 8.24 4.53 -1.25
CA SER A 118 8.18 5.07 -2.61
C SER A 118 8.41 6.58 -2.60
N PRO A 119 9.00 7.17 -3.66
CA PRO A 119 9.27 8.60 -3.74
C PRO A 119 7.98 9.42 -3.85
N GLN A 120 7.63 10.15 -2.80
CA GLN A 120 6.43 11.00 -2.75
C GLN A 120 6.80 12.47 -2.59
N THR A 121 6.11 13.37 -3.28
CA THR A 121 6.27 14.81 -3.01
C THR A 121 5.82 15.12 -1.57
N ALA A 122 6.43 16.11 -0.96
CA ALA A 122 6.12 16.49 0.43
C ALA A 122 4.64 16.89 0.60
N ASN A 123 4.07 17.62 -0.35
CA ASN A 123 2.68 18.06 -0.29
C ASN A 123 1.71 16.89 -0.45
N PHE A 124 1.99 15.95 -1.34
CA PHE A 124 1.20 14.73 -1.47
C PHE A 124 1.27 13.90 -0.19
N ASN A 125 2.48 13.49 0.24
CA ASN A 125 2.70 12.60 1.38
C ASN A 125 2.14 13.18 2.69
N ARG A 126 2.51 14.42 3.00
CA ARG A 126 2.10 15.10 4.25
C ARG A 126 0.71 15.71 4.18
N GLY A 127 0.15 15.85 2.97
CA GLY A 127 -1.15 16.43 2.67
C GLY A 127 -2.27 15.41 2.50
N ILE A 128 -2.70 15.23 1.24
CA ILE A 128 -3.87 14.40 0.92
C ILE A 128 -3.68 12.93 1.28
N TRP A 129 -2.49 12.35 1.04
CA TRP A 129 -2.21 10.95 1.32
C TRP A 129 -2.40 10.65 2.81
N ARG A 130 -1.78 11.44 3.68
CA ARG A 130 -1.95 11.33 5.13
C ARG A 130 -3.41 11.48 5.60
N LYS A 131 -4.20 12.35 4.93
CA LYS A 131 -5.62 12.54 5.26
C LYS A 131 -6.44 11.29 4.93
N ILE A 132 -6.18 10.66 3.78
CA ILE A 132 -6.82 9.41 3.38
C ILE A 132 -6.46 8.29 4.34
N GLU A 133 -5.18 8.12 4.67
CA GLU A 133 -4.73 7.13 5.67
C GLU A 133 -5.44 7.32 7.02
N LYS A 134 -5.54 8.57 7.48
CA LYS A 134 -6.28 8.85 8.70
C LYS A 134 -7.76 8.44 8.57
N LYS A 135 -8.40 8.76 7.45
CA LYS A 135 -9.80 8.43 7.21
C LYS A 135 -10.03 6.91 7.18
N ILE A 136 -9.11 6.14 6.59
CA ILE A 136 -9.18 4.68 6.58
C ILE A 136 -9.08 4.11 8.00
N ARG A 137 -8.22 4.67 8.86
CA ARG A 137 -8.18 4.30 10.29
C ARG A 137 -9.50 4.62 11.01
N ASP A 138 -10.08 5.80 10.74
CA ASP A 138 -11.38 6.18 11.29
C ASP A 138 -12.47 5.18 10.86
N TRP A 139 -12.47 4.75 9.59
CA TRP A 139 -13.38 3.72 9.08
C TRP A 139 -13.16 2.35 9.72
N SER A 140 -11.91 1.90 9.85
CA SER A 140 -11.61 0.65 10.55
C SER A 140 -12.09 0.66 12.01
N SER A 141 -12.04 1.82 12.68
CA SER A 141 -12.58 1.97 14.04
C SER A 141 -14.12 1.83 14.09
N ILE A 142 -14.80 2.15 12.98
CA ILE A 142 -16.28 2.10 12.89
C ILE A 142 -16.74 0.72 12.38
N TYR A 143 -16.10 0.21 11.34
CA TYR A 143 -16.55 -0.95 10.57
C TYR A 143 -15.79 -2.23 10.89
N GLY A 144 -14.72 -2.18 11.67
CA GLY A 144 -13.95 -3.35 12.04
C GLY A 144 -12.74 -3.62 11.15
N GLU A 145 -12.63 -4.83 10.60
CA GLU A 145 -11.52 -5.18 9.71
C GLU A 145 -11.68 -4.53 8.33
N LEU A 146 -10.63 -3.90 7.86
CA LEU A 146 -10.50 -3.44 6.48
C LEU A 146 -9.25 -4.06 5.84
N ILE A 147 -9.37 -4.41 4.58
CA ILE A 147 -8.25 -4.79 3.74
C ILE A 147 -7.80 -3.57 2.95
N VAL A 148 -6.51 -3.28 3.00
CA VAL A 148 -5.93 -2.14 2.28
C VAL A 148 -4.88 -2.64 1.30
N ILE A 149 -5.05 -2.25 0.03
CA ILE A 149 -4.09 -2.46 -1.05
C ILE A 149 -3.66 -1.09 -1.54
N THR A 150 -2.36 -0.86 -1.60
CA THR A 150 -1.82 0.45 -1.96
C THR A 150 -0.55 0.30 -2.79
N GLY A 151 -0.37 1.15 -3.77
CA GLY A 151 0.81 1.13 -4.61
C GLY A 151 0.94 2.35 -5.51
N PRO A 152 2.10 2.51 -6.15
CA PRO A 152 2.29 3.41 -7.26
C PRO A 152 1.72 2.82 -8.56
N ILE A 153 1.48 3.65 -9.56
CA ILE A 153 1.31 3.22 -10.95
C ILE A 153 2.70 3.30 -11.62
N LEU A 154 3.28 2.14 -11.91
CA LEU A 154 4.64 2.02 -12.45
C LEU A 154 4.69 1.86 -13.97
N GLN A 155 3.62 1.31 -14.59
CA GLN A 155 3.53 1.05 -16.02
C GLN A 155 3.23 2.30 -16.86
N CYS A 156 3.06 3.46 -16.23
CA CYS A 156 2.81 4.73 -16.90
C CYS A 156 4.05 5.63 -16.84
N ASP A 157 4.02 6.75 -17.55
CA ASP A 157 5.04 7.79 -17.42
C ASP A 157 5.37 8.12 -15.96
N SER A 158 6.65 8.29 -15.68
CA SER A 158 7.18 8.70 -14.38
C SER A 158 7.63 10.17 -14.38
N PHE A 159 7.97 10.69 -13.22
CA PHE A 159 8.68 11.97 -13.08
C PHE A 159 10.22 11.80 -13.13
N GLY A 160 10.70 10.64 -13.57
CA GLY A 160 12.10 10.26 -13.59
C GLY A 160 12.45 9.32 -12.42
N GLU A 161 13.70 9.36 -11.98
CA GLU A 161 14.25 8.44 -11.01
C GLU A 161 15.08 9.18 -9.96
N ILE A 162 15.29 8.56 -8.80
CA ILE A 162 16.18 9.06 -7.75
C ILE A 162 17.26 8.04 -7.40
N GLY A 163 18.38 8.58 -6.96
CA GLY A 163 19.50 7.79 -6.44
C GLY A 163 20.24 6.97 -7.48
N SER A 164 21.26 6.25 -7.04
CA SER A 164 22.09 5.40 -7.92
C SER A 164 21.45 4.06 -8.23
N ASN A 165 20.38 3.69 -7.53
CA ASN A 165 19.60 2.49 -7.83
C ASN A 165 18.39 2.77 -8.74
N ASN A 166 18.27 3.97 -9.32
CA ASN A 166 17.23 4.35 -10.27
C ASN A 166 15.81 4.11 -9.74
N VAL A 167 15.55 4.51 -8.49
CA VAL A 167 14.22 4.35 -7.90
C VAL A 167 13.23 5.25 -8.63
N THR A 168 12.28 4.66 -9.33
CA THR A 168 11.30 5.39 -10.14
C THR A 168 10.45 6.34 -9.30
N ILE A 169 10.20 7.55 -9.79
CA ILE A 169 9.28 8.53 -9.18
C ILE A 169 7.92 8.41 -9.84
N PRO A 170 6.92 7.74 -9.20
CA PRO A 170 5.62 7.54 -9.80
C PRO A 170 4.84 8.85 -9.92
N LYS A 171 4.09 9.01 -11.04
CA LYS A 171 3.14 10.12 -11.20
C LYS A 171 1.87 9.92 -10.40
N TRP A 172 1.46 8.68 -10.16
CA TRP A 172 0.19 8.35 -9.54
C TRP A 172 0.34 7.28 -8.48
N TYR A 173 -0.48 7.40 -7.44
CA TYR A 173 -0.64 6.39 -6.41
C TYR A 173 -2.10 5.98 -6.30
N TYR A 174 -2.33 4.71 -6.03
CA TYR A 174 -3.65 4.21 -5.72
C TYR A 174 -3.73 3.63 -4.32
N LYS A 175 -4.95 3.59 -3.79
CA LYS A 175 -5.28 2.90 -2.56
C LYS A 175 -6.67 2.32 -2.68
N VAL A 176 -6.80 1.00 -2.52
CA VAL A 176 -8.05 0.27 -2.50
C VAL A 176 -8.33 -0.14 -1.07
N VAL A 177 -9.54 0.09 -0.62
CA VAL A 177 -10.04 -0.28 0.71
C VAL A 177 -11.22 -1.21 0.52
N ILE A 178 -11.13 -2.40 1.08
CA ILE A 178 -12.16 -3.43 1.02
C ILE A 178 -12.68 -3.68 2.43
N ASP A 179 -13.98 -3.58 2.59
CA ASP A 179 -14.70 -4.04 3.77
C ASP A 179 -15.18 -5.48 3.49
N PRO A 180 -14.58 -6.51 4.11
CA PRO A 180 -14.94 -7.90 3.83
C PRO A 180 -16.35 -8.26 4.30
N ASP A 181 -16.92 -7.50 5.23
CA ASP A 181 -18.26 -7.70 5.76
C ASP A 181 -19.34 -6.98 4.95
N ASN A 182 -18.95 -5.96 4.16
CA ASN A 182 -19.88 -5.21 3.31
C ASN A 182 -19.18 -4.60 2.08
N TYR A 183 -19.25 -5.29 0.96
CA TYR A 183 -18.61 -4.87 -0.31
C TYR A 183 -19.16 -3.56 -0.89
N GLU A 184 -20.33 -3.09 -0.49
CA GLU A 184 -20.86 -1.77 -0.90
C GLU A 184 -20.03 -0.61 -0.34
N ARG A 185 -19.22 -0.86 0.70
CA ARG A 185 -18.31 0.11 1.31
C ARG A 185 -16.90 0.11 0.69
N ASN A 186 -16.69 -0.69 -0.34
CA ASN A 186 -15.40 -0.73 -1.02
C ASN A 186 -15.13 0.61 -1.73
N LEU A 187 -13.90 1.10 -1.60
CA LEU A 187 -13.48 2.37 -2.17
C LEU A 187 -12.11 2.24 -2.82
N ALA A 188 -11.92 2.98 -3.90
CA ALA A 188 -10.62 3.13 -4.54
C ALA A 188 -10.30 4.61 -4.72
N PHE A 189 -9.04 4.96 -4.47
CA PHE A 189 -8.47 6.28 -4.69
C PHE A 189 -7.37 6.19 -5.72
N LEU A 190 -7.34 7.12 -6.65
CA LEU A 190 -6.24 7.35 -7.58
C LEU A 190 -5.86 8.83 -7.48
N ILE A 191 -4.62 9.11 -7.09
CA ILE A 191 -4.20 10.47 -6.75
C ILE A 191 -2.83 10.74 -7.35
N GLN A 192 -2.70 11.91 -7.96
CA GLN A 192 -1.45 12.36 -8.56
C GLN A 192 -0.43 12.75 -7.49
N ASN A 193 0.83 12.36 -7.70
CA ASN A 193 1.98 12.69 -6.85
C ASN A 193 2.48 14.11 -7.14
N THR A 194 1.62 15.09 -6.94
CA THR A 194 1.94 16.51 -7.15
C THR A 194 1.94 17.29 -5.84
N GLY A 195 2.68 18.38 -5.82
CA GLY A 195 2.73 19.33 -4.74
C GLY A 195 1.94 20.57 -5.04
#